data_bababcce9665365e3b7c3bdf33d22301
#
_entry.id   bababcce9665365e3b7c3bdf33d22301
#
_cell.length_a   1.000
_cell.length_b   1.000
_cell.length_c   1.000
_cell.angle_alpha   90.00
_cell.angle_beta   90.00
_cell.angle_gamma   90.00
#
_symmetry.space_group_name_H-M   'P 1'
#
loop_
_entity.id
_entity.type
_entity.pdbx_description
1 polymer ?
#
loop_
_entity_poly.entity_id
_entity_poly.type
_entity_poly.pdbx_seq_one_letter_code
_entity_poly.pdbx_strand_id
1 'polypeptide(L)'
;MIHKSIKKVEICLVIFFVTFFLTKNVFAKIDYFLQGEELFNKKKFSESKFKFEKDIVFNPKSEKSYLYLAKIFKKEENDELQEKNLNTVILLNPKNEEAIFLLTLLKIKKSDYKESEKLIKTFKKICKNLCEKNLELIEKFKALKKE
;
A
#
# COMPACT_ATOMS: atom_id res chain seq x y z
N MET A 1 -54.55 -34.63 -22.11
CA MET A 1 -53.03 -34.60 -22.27
C MET A 1 -52.42 -33.22 -22.29
N ILE A 2 -53.05 -32.20 -22.82
CA ILE A 2 -52.53 -30.84 -22.98
C ILE A 2 -52.23 -30.15 -21.64
N HIS A 3 -53.09 -30.32 -20.64
CA HIS A 3 -52.93 -29.66 -19.33
C HIS A 3 -51.69 -30.10 -18.52
N LYS A 4 -51.25 -31.35 -18.71
CA LYS A 4 -50.00 -31.88 -18.07
C LYS A 4 -48.75 -31.38 -18.75
N SER A 5 -48.80 -31.01 -20.03
CA SER A 5 -47.70 -30.46 -20.80
C SER A 5 -47.45 -28.98 -20.42
N ILE A 6 -48.52 -28.20 -20.23
CA ILE A 6 -48.43 -26.77 -19.86
C ILE A 6 -47.76 -26.61 -18.48
N LYS A 7 -48.13 -27.42 -17.49
CA LYS A 7 -47.50 -27.38 -16.17
C LYS A 7 -45.98 -27.69 -16.18
N LYS A 8 -45.56 -28.60 -17.07
CA LYS A 8 -44.12 -28.89 -17.23
C LYS A 8 -43.33 -27.71 -17.82
N VAL A 9 -43.93 -26.99 -18.78
CA VAL A 9 -43.31 -25.81 -19.39
C VAL A 9 -43.21 -24.67 -18.37
N GLU A 10 -44.25 -24.44 -17.56
CA GLU A 10 -44.20 -23.44 -16.49
C GLU A 10 -43.12 -23.74 -15.44
N ILE A 11 -42.99 -25.02 -15.03
CA ILE A 11 -41.92 -25.43 -14.09
C ILE A 11 -40.53 -25.21 -14.69
N CYS A 12 -40.33 -25.55 -15.97
CA CYS A 12 -39.05 -25.31 -16.64
C CYS A 12 -38.72 -23.83 -16.74
N LEU A 13 -39.69 -22.97 -17.02
CA LEU A 13 -39.50 -21.51 -17.06
C LEU A 13 -39.16 -20.96 -15.68
N VAL A 14 -39.80 -21.40 -14.62
CA VAL A 14 -39.51 -20.99 -13.26
C VAL A 14 -38.09 -21.41 -12.85
N ILE A 15 -37.70 -22.65 -13.16
CA ILE A 15 -36.33 -23.13 -12.89
C ILE A 15 -35.30 -22.32 -13.67
N PHE A 16 -35.55 -22.02 -14.94
CA PHE A 16 -34.67 -21.20 -15.77
C PHE A 16 -34.53 -19.78 -15.22
N PHE A 17 -35.63 -19.14 -14.80
CA PHE A 17 -35.59 -17.83 -14.15
C PHE A 17 -34.83 -17.88 -12.82
N VAL A 18 -35.08 -18.88 -11.99
CA VAL A 18 -34.38 -19.03 -10.69
C VAL A 18 -32.87 -19.23 -10.89
N THR A 19 -32.46 -20.08 -11.85
CA THR A 19 -31.04 -20.29 -12.15
C THR A 19 -30.41 -19.05 -12.75
N PHE A 20 -31.09 -18.29 -13.59
CA PHE A 20 -30.60 -17.03 -14.16
C PHE A 20 -30.41 -15.96 -13.10
N PHE A 21 -31.29 -15.87 -12.09
CA PHE A 21 -31.10 -14.92 -10.97
C PHE A 21 -30.07 -15.38 -9.94
N LEU A 22 -29.79 -16.68 -9.85
CA LEU A 22 -28.75 -17.20 -8.94
C LEU A 22 -27.33 -17.04 -9.49
N THR A 23 -27.14 -16.85 -10.78
CA THR A 23 -25.86 -16.49 -11.38
C THR A 23 -25.58 -14.99 -11.20
N LYS A 24 -25.66 -14.49 -9.98
CA LYS A 24 -25.00 -13.23 -9.67
C LYS A 24 -23.52 -13.48 -9.84
N ASN A 25 -22.96 -12.96 -10.93
CA ASN A 25 -21.52 -12.90 -11.11
C ASN A 25 -20.94 -12.22 -9.86
N VAL A 26 -20.42 -13.01 -8.96
CA VAL A 26 -19.53 -12.52 -7.92
C VAL A 26 -18.27 -12.10 -8.66
N PHE A 27 -18.26 -10.86 -9.17
CA PHE A 27 -17.02 -10.22 -9.57
C PHE A 27 -16.21 -10.12 -8.30
N ALA A 28 -15.33 -11.07 -8.07
CA ALA A 28 -14.34 -10.97 -7.02
C ALA A 28 -13.60 -9.66 -7.25
N LYS A 29 -13.79 -8.68 -6.37
CA LYS A 29 -13.08 -7.41 -6.44
C LYS A 29 -11.59 -7.74 -6.40
N ILE A 30 -10.91 -7.47 -7.50
CA ILE A 30 -9.47 -7.73 -7.60
C ILE A 30 -8.78 -6.82 -6.57
N ASP A 31 -8.18 -7.42 -5.57
CA ASP A 31 -7.38 -6.71 -4.57
C ASP A 31 -5.94 -6.56 -5.08
N TYR A 32 -5.69 -5.44 -5.73
CA TYR A 32 -4.37 -5.13 -6.27
C TYR A 32 -3.33 -4.95 -5.17
N PHE A 33 -3.73 -4.47 -3.98
CA PHE A 33 -2.82 -4.35 -2.85
C PHE A 33 -2.29 -5.71 -2.41
N LEU A 34 -3.18 -6.68 -2.16
CA LEU A 34 -2.77 -8.03 -1.73
C LEU A 34 -1.89 -8.72 -2.77
N GLN A 35 -2.21 -8.57 -4.07
CA GLN A 35 -1.35 -9.10 -5.14
C GLN A 35 0.04 -8.44 -5.13
N GLY A 36 0.09 -7.12 -4.92
CA GLY A 36 1.34 -6.37 -4.82
C GLY A 36 2.17 -6.83 -3.63
N GLU A 37 1.56 -7.02 -2.47
CA GLU A 37 2.23 -7.46 -1.24
C GLU A 37 2.80 -8.88 -1.39
N GLU A 38 2.05 -9.81 -1.98
CA GLU A 38 2.53 -11.15 -2.27
C GLU A 38 3.77 -11.14 -3.19
N LEU A 39 3.72 -10.34 -4.26
CA LEU A 39 4.85 -10.20 -5.19
C LEU A 39 6.06 -9.53 -4.53
N PHE A 40 5.84 -8.54 -3.66
CA PHE A 40 6.90 -7.91 -2.89
C PHE A 40 7.62 -8.90 -1.98
N ASN A 41 6.86 -9.74 -1.27
CA ASN A 41 7.40 -10.78 -0.40
C ASN A 41 8.19 -11.84 -1.20
N LYS A 42 7.79 -12.10 -2.45
CA LYS A 42 8.53 -12.95 -3.41
C LYS A 42 9.71 -12.22 -4.08
N LYS A 43 10.03 -10.98 -3.68
CA LYS A 43 11.09 -10.12 -4.25
C LYS A 43 10.89 -9.79 -5.75
N LYS A 44 9.70 -9.94 -6.27
CA LYS A 44 9.32 -9.58 -7.65
C LYS A 44 8.93 -8.09 -7.70
N PHE A 45 9.91 -7.21 -7.47
CA PHE A 45 9.66 -5.79 -7.22
C PHE A 45 9.03 -5.06 -8.40
N SER A 46 9.40 -5.35 -9.63
CA SER A 46 8.81 -4.72 -10.83
C SER A 46 7.31 -5.07 -10.98
N GLU A 47 6.96 -6.36 -10.84
CA GLU A 47 5.58 -6.80 -10.91
C GLU A 47 4.75 -6.25 -9.72
N SER A 48 5.35 -6.23 -8.53
CA SER A 48 4.76 -5.67 -7.33
C SER A 48 4.44 -4.17 -7.49
N LYS A 49 5.40 -3.40 -8.01
CA LYS A 49 5.24 -1.97 -8.31
C LYS A 49 4.00 -1.73 -9.16
N PHE A 50 3.88 -2.45 -10.27
CA PHE A 50 2.73 -2.35 -11.16
C PHE A 50 1.39 -2.62 -10.47
N LYS A 51 1.36 -3.56 -9.49
CA LYS A 51 0.14 -3.83 -8.72
C LYS A 51 -0.21 -2.70 -7.75
N PHE A 52 0.78 -2.15 -7.05
CA PHE A 52 0.55 -1.01 -6.17
C PHE A 52 0.17 0.26 -6.96
N GLU A 53 0.77 0.49 -8.13
CA GLU A 53 0.37 1.58 -9.02
C GLU A 53 -1.08 1.42 -9.49
N LYS A 54 -1.52 0.21 -9.81
CA LYS A 54 -2.94 -0.06 -10.09
C LYS A 54 -3.82 0.18 -8.85
N ASP A 55 -3.39 -0.25 -7.68
CA ASP A 55 -4.18 -0.04 -6.47
C ASP A 55 -4.43 1.44 -6.21
N ILE A 56 -3.41 2.28 -6.32
CA ILE A 56 -3.59 3.73 -6.09
C ILE A 56 -4.45 4.43 -7.14
N VAL A 57 -4.58 3.88 -8.35
CA VAL A 57 -5.54 4.38 -9.36
C VAL A 57 -6.97 4.15 -8.91
N PHE A 58 -7.29 2.96 -8.39
CA PHE A 58 -8.64 2.60 -7.93
C PHE A 58 -8.91 3.02 -6.49
N ASN A 59 -7.86 3.17 -5.69
CA ASN A 59 -7.88 3.54 -4.29
C ASN A 59 -6.82 4.61 -3.98
N PRO A 60 -7.06 5.89 -4.36
CA PRO A 60 -6.08 6.97 -4.20
C PRO A 60 -5.67 7.26 -2.75
N LYS A 61 -6.40 6.73 -1.77
CA LYS A 61 -6.10 6.86 -0.34
C LYS A 61 -5.45 5.60 0.24
N SER A 62 -4.94 4.71 -0.60
CA SER A 62 -4.25 3.50 -0.18
C SER A 62 -2.87 3.84 0.41
N GLU A 63 -2.83 4.23 1.67
CA GLU A 63 -1.61 4.55 2.42
C GLU A 63 -0.56 3.42 2.28
N LYS A 64 -1.02 2.17 2.40
CA LYS A 64 -0.14 1.00 2.32
C LYS A 64 0.53 0.88 0.94
N SER A 65 -0.20 1.09 -0.15
CA SER A 65 0.36 0.99 -1.50
C SER A 65 1.44 2.05 -1.74
N TYR A 66 1.22 3.29 -1.29
CA TYR A 66 2.27 4.33 -1.34
C TYR A 66 3.49 3.95 -0.50
N LEU A 67 3.30 3.34 0.68
CA LEU A 67 4.41 2.90 1.51
C LEU A 67 5.24 1.80 0.83
N TYR A 68 4.60 0.82 0.22
CA TYR A 68 5.29 -0.22 -0.53
C TYR A 68 5.99 0.32 -1.78
N LEU A 69 5.37 1.26 -2.51
CA LEU A 69 6.02 1.97 -3.62
C LEU A 69 7.28 2.69 -3.14
N ALA A 70 7.23 3.40 -2.02
CA ALA A 70 8.42 4.04 -1.45
C ALA A 70 9.54 3.03 -1.11
N LYS A 71 9.18 1.86 -0.57
CA LYS A 71 10.14 0.77 -0.30
C LYS A 71 10.78 0.22 -1.59
N ILE A 72 10.00 0.12 -2.67
CA ILE A 72 10.50 -0.32 -3.98
C ILE A 72 11.44 0.75 -4.54
N PHE A 73 11.04 2.01 -4.57
CA PHE A 73 11.89 3.11 -5.05
C PHE A 73 13.19 3.26 -4.26
N LYS A 74 13.16 2.98 -2.94
CA LYS A 74 14.40 2.89 -2.14
C LYS A 74 15.34 1.81 -2.68
N LYS A 75 14.83 0.65 -3.11
CA LYS A 75 15.65 -0.43 -3.69
C LYS A 75 16.12 -0.11 -5.10
N GLU A 76 15.37 0.69 -5.84
CA GLU A 76 15.73 1.22 -7.16
C GLU A 76 16.65 2.44 -7.07
N GLU A 77 17.02 2.88 -5.86
CA GLU A 77 17.82 4.08 -5.56
C GLU A 77 17.22 5.37 -6.14
N ASN A 78 15.91 5.37 -6.37
CA ASN A 78 15.18 6.52 -6.84
C ASN A 78 14.68 7.36 -5.66
N ASP A 79 15.55 8.20 -5.16
CA ASP A 79 15.32 9.03 -3.98
C ASP A 79 14.16 10.01 -4.16
N GLU A 80 13.93 10.51 -5.37
CA GLU A 80 12.84 11.46 -5.66
C GLU A 80 11.47 10.78 -5.53
N LEU A 81 11.28 9.65 -6.20
CA LEU A 81 10.02 8.90 -6.13
C LEU A 81 9.81 8.29 -4.75
N GLN A 82 10.89 7.86 -4.06
CA GLN A 82 10.81 7.43 -2.68
C GLN A 82 10.25 8.56 -1.80
N GLU A 83 10.83 9.74 -1.86
CA GLU A 83 10.41 10.91 -1.08
C GLU A 83 8.96 11.30 -1.35
N LYS A 84 8.58 11.36 -2.63
CA LYS A 84 7.20 11.67 -3.06
C LYS A 84 6.19 10.73 -2.43
N ASN A 85 6.45 9.43 -2.50
CA ASN A 85 5.53 8.43 -1.96
C ASN A 85 5.48 8.48 -0.43
N LEU A 86 6.62 8.65 0.27
CA LEU A 86 6.65 8.80 1.73
C LEU A 86 5.88 10.04 2.19
N ASN A 87 6.03 11.16 1.50
CA ASN A 87 5.26 12.37 1.81
C ASN A 87 3.76 12.15 1.63
N THR A 88 3.35 11.38 0.61
CA THR A 88 1.94 11.01 0.42
C THR A 88 1.44 10.14 1.58
N VAL A 89 2.23 9.17 2.04
CA VAL A 89 1.87 8.36 3.23
C VAL A 89 1.66 9.26 4.44
N ILE A 90 2.59 10.19 4.72
CA ILE A 90 2.51 11.09 5.88
C ILE A 90 1.32 12.06 5.75
N LEU A 91 0.99 12.49 4.53
CA LEU A 91 -0.22 13.30 4.29
C LEU A 91 -1.50 12.53 4.62
N LEU A 92 -1.57 11.24 4.24
CA LEU A 92 -2.72 10.37 4.50
C LEU A 92 -2.79 9.93 5.96
N ASN A 93 -1.63 9.65 6.57
CA ASN A 93 -1.49 9.23 7.96
C ASN A 93 -0.25 9.88 8.61
N PRO A 94 -0.42 11.04 9.26
CA PRO A 94 0.70 11.74 9.93
C PRO A 94 1.34 10.96 11.09
N LYS A 95 0.76 9.82 11.49
CA LYS A 95 1.28 8.97 12.56
C LYS A 95 1.88 7.66 12.04
N ASN A 96 2.09 7.53 10.74
CA ASN A 96 2.77 6.36 10.18
C ASN A 96 4.25 6.38 10.56
N GLU A 97 4.60 5.57 11.56
CA GLU A 97 5.97 5.49 12.09
C GLU A 97 6.99 5.07 11.03
N GLU A 98 6.64 4.08 10.21
CA GLU A 98 7.53 3.56 9.20
C GLU A 98 7.83 4.60 8.11
N ALA A 99 6.82 5.33 7.66
CA ALA A 99 7.02 6.38 6.66
C ALA A 99 7.91 7.50 7.18
N ILE A 100 7.69 7.96 8.43
CA ILE A 100 8.53 9.00 9.04
C ILE A 100 9.94 8.49 9.25
N PHE A 101 10.11 7.24 9.70
CA PHE A 101 11.43 6.63 9.84
C PHE A 101 12.19 6.59 8.50
N LEU A 102 11.55 6.07 7.44
CA LEU A 102 12.17 5.96 6.12
C LEU A 102 12.47 7.33 5.50
N LEU A 103 11.59 8.32 5.68
CA LEU A 103 11.83 9.68 5.21
C LEU A 103 13.00 10.32 5.97
N THR A 104 13.10 10.10 7.28
CA THR A 104 14.24 10.59 8.07
C THR A 104 15.56 10.03 7.56
N LEU A 105 15.62 8.72 7.31
CA LEU A 105 16.83 8.10 6.74
C LEU A 105 17.18 8.68 5.37
N LEU A 106 16.19 8.94 4.53
CA LEU A 106 16.40 9.57 3.23
C LEU A 106 16.93 10.99 3.36
N LYS A 107 16.38 11.80 4.29
CA LYS A 107 16.85 13.17 4.54
C LYS A 107 18.27 13.20 5.11
N ILE A 108 18.61 12.24 5.98
CA ILE A 108 20.00 12.06 6.45
C ILE A 108 20.92 11.73 5.27
N LYS A 109 20.56 10.78 4.41
CA LYS A 109 21.32 10.42 3.19
C LYS A 109 21.55 11.64 2.29
N LYS A 110 20.56 12.53 2.17
CA LYS A 110 20.63 13.76 1.35
C LYS A 110 21.30 14.95 2.07
N SER A 111 21.84 14.75 3.25
CA SER A 111 22.46 15.81 4.10
C SER A 111 21.51 16.97 4.41
N ASP A 112 20.19 16.72 4.41
CA ASP A 112 19.19 17.72 4.81
C ASP A 112 19.07 17.75 6.34
N TYR A 113 20.01 18.45 6.98
CA TYR A 113 20.11 18.52 8.44
C TYR A 113 18.84 19.04 9.11
N LYS A 114 18.24 20.09 8.53
CA LYS A 114 17.08 20.76 9.12
C LYS A 114 15.85 19.84 9.15
N GLU A 115 15.54 19.23 8.01
CA GLU A 115 14.39 18.36 7.93
C GLU A 115 14.63 17.04 8.68
N SER A 116 15.86 16.50 8.66
CA SER A 116 16.23 15.33 9.45
C SER A 116 15.98 15.54 10.94
N GLU A 117 16.46 16.67 11.51
CA GLU A 117 16.25 16.97 12.93
C GLU A 117 14.77 17.09 13.30
N LYS A 118 13.98 17.76 12.45
CA LYS A 118 12.53 17.90 12.62
C LYS A 118 11.83 16.53 12.61
N LEU A 119 12.18 15.68 11.65
CA LEU A 119 11.60 14.34 11.51
C LEU A 119 11.97 13.43 12.68
N ILE A 120 13.22 13.48 13.19
CA ILE A 120 13.63 12.75 14.40
C ILE A 120 12.77 13.16 15.60
N LYS A 121 12.57 14.47 15.81
CA LYS A 121 11.69 14.97 16.87
C LYS A 121 10.25 14.49 16.72
N THR A 122 9.75 14.46 15.48
CA THR A 122 8.42 13.97 15.16
C THR A 122 8.32 12.48 15.43
N PHE A 123 9.27 11.67 14.94
CA PHE A 123 9.32 10.23 15.16
C PHE A 123 9.29 9.89 16.66
N LYS A 124 10.13 10.55 17.46
CA LYS A 124 10.15 10.36 18.92
C LYS A 124 8.80 10.62 19.59
N LYS A 125 8.01 11.57 19.08
CA LYS A 125 6.69 11.90 19.64
C LYS A 125 5.61 10.90 19.30
N ILE A 126 5.67 10.30 18.11
CA ILE A 126 4.59 9.46 17.60
C ILE A 126 4.85 7.98 17.76
N CYS A 127 6.12 7.57 17.87
CA CYS A 127 6.50 6.16 17.88
C CYS A 127 5.80 5.39 19.01
N LYS A 128 5.35 4.17 18.69
CA LYS A 128 4.75 3.21 19.62
C LYS A 128 5.40 1.84 19.44
N ASN A 129 5.54 1.39 18.19
CA ASN A 129 6.02 0.05 17.83
C ASN A 129 7.48 0.06 17.35
N LEU A 130 7.97 1.20 16.84
CA LEU A 130 9.31 1.33 16.27
C LEU A 130 10.21 2.27 17.10
N CYS A 131 9.91 2.47 18.39
CA CYS A 131 10.65 3.43 19.21
C CYS A 131 12.13 3.10 19.37
N GLU A 132 12.52 1.83 19.32
CA GLU A 132 13.92 1.40 19.31
C GLU A 132 14.71 1.96 18.11
N LYS A 133 14.04 2.22 16.99
CA LYS A 133 14.63 2.83 15.79
C LYS A 133 15.06 4.29 15.99
N ASN A 134 14.61 4.94 17.06
CA ASN A 134 15.00 6.31 17.35
C ASN A 134 16.50 6.45 17.63
N LEU A 135 17.12 5.46 18.26
CA LEU A 135 18.56 5.44 18.48
C LEU A 135 19.33 5.38 17.15
N GLU A 136 18.91 4.51 16.24
CA GLU A 136 19.50 4.41 14.90
C GLU A 136 19.48 5.76 14.16
N LEU A 137 18.34 6.47 14.21
CA LEU A 137 18.22 7.79 13.58
C LEU A 137 19.17 8.82 14.19
N ILE A 138 19.27 8.84 15.52
CA ILE A 138 20.14 9.79 16.24
C ILE A 138 21.62 9.51 15.93
N GLU A 139 22.04 8.26 15.91
CA GLU A 139 23.41 7.87 15.60
C GLU A 139 23.81 8.27 14.16
N LYS A 140 22.97 7.92 13.18
CA LYS A 140 23.19 8.30 11.78
C LYS A 140 23.24 9.83 11.59
N PHE A 141 22.35 10.55 12.27
CA PHE A 141 22.34 12.01 12.20
C PHE A 141 23.57 12.64 12.85
N LYS A 142 24.07 12.08 13.96
CA LYS A 142 25.31 12.55 14.59
C LYS A 142 26.54 12.26 13.73
N ALA A 143 26.59 11.12 13.07
CA ALA A 143 27.67 10.78 12.15
C ALA A 143 27.77 11.81 11.02
N LEU A 144 26.60 12.16 10.42
CA LEU A 144 26.51 13.16 9.36
C LEU A 144 27.05 14.55 9.78
N LYS A 145 26.88 14.96 11.05
CA LYS A 145 27.37 16.28 11.55
C LYS A 145 28.87 16.33 11.81
N LYS A 146 29.56 15.21 11.76
CA LYS A 146 31.02 15.15 12.01
C LYS A 146 31.84 15.20 10.72
N GLU A 147 31.20 15.03 9.58
CA GLU A 147 31.79 15.24 8.25
C GLU A 147 31.68 16.70 7.83
#